data_a110464031cd4eaa4c8361187a473ef1
#
_entry.id   a110464031cd4eaa4c8361187a473ef1
#
_cell.length_a   1.000
_cell.length_b   1.000
_cell.length_c   1.000
_cell.angle_alpha   90.00
_cell.angle_beta   90.00
_cell.angle_gamma   90.00
#
_symmetry.space_group_name_H-M   'P 1'
#
loop_
_entity.id
_entity.type
_entity.pdbx_description
1 polymer ?
#
loop_
_entity_poly.entity_id
_entity_poly.type
_entity_poly.pdbx_seq_one_letter_code
_entity_poly.pdbx_strand_id
1 'polypeptide(L)'
;MIMGIDQIRQTDLSRRQGPSIIQPKQQRTRTIAEQANIHQDRLFAASYFKEGAWKNELEGVDNTTPSTNQFIKFSNANSDPIAFIDKEKTDMNQQTGRMPNRLGLGINVFNALKVHPGILERVKYGGSTANPASVTEN
;
A
#
# COMPACT_ATOMS: atom_id res chain seq x y z
N MET A 1 3.53 -3.38 -26.22
CA MET A 1 2.91 -4.68 -26.61
C MET A 1 1.68 -4.36 -27.47
N ILE A 2 1.70 -4.73 -28.75
CA ILE A 2 0.56 -4.48 -29.68
C ILE A 2 -0.27 -5.76 -29.70
N MET A 3 -1.47 -5.71 -29.18
CA MET A 3 -2.44 -6.81 -29.27
C MET A 3 -3.36 -6.58 -30.47
N GLY A 4 -3.07 -7.23 -31.60
CA GLY A 4 -3.99 -7.27 -32.75
C GLY A 4 -5.09 -8.32 -32.58
N ILE A 5 -6.27 -8.06 -33.12
CA ILE A 5 -7.30 -9.10 -33.34
C ILE A 5 -7.08 -9.64 -34.73
N ASP A 6 -6.86 -10.95 -34.83
CA ASP A 6 -6.74 -11.62 -36.12
C ASP A 6 -8.03 -11.42 -36.94
N GLN A 7 -7.89 -11.00 -38.21
CA GLN A 7 -9.02 -10.74 -39.09
C GLN A 7 -9.90 -11.97 -39.28
N ILE A 8 -9.32 -13.17 -39.31
CA ILE A 8 -10.06 -14.44 -39.44
C ILE A 8 -10.97 -14.63 -38.24
N ARG A 9 -10.48 -14.39 -37.04
CA ARG A 9 -11.25 -14.50 -35.81
C ARG A 9 -12.35 -13.43 -35.71
N GLN A 10 -12.08 -12.26 -36.27
CA GLN A 10 -13.04 -11.16 -36.34
C GLN A 10 -14.19 -11.48 -37.30
N THR A 11 -13.90 -12.11 -38.45
CA THR A 11 -14.90 -12.54 -39.43
C THR A 11 -15.74 -13.72 -38.92
N ASP A 12 -15.12 -14.65 -38.19
CA ASP A 12 -15.81 -15.79 -37.61
C ASP A 12 -16.77 -15.38 -36.46
N LEU A 13 -16.36 -14.42 -35.64
CA LEU A 13 -17.19 -13.81 -34.61
C LEU A 13 -18.38 -13.00 -35.17
N SER A 14 -18.20 -12.39 -36.36
CA SER A 14 -19.29 -11.65 -37.02
C SER A 14 -20.33 -12.55 -37.69
N ARG A 15 -19.93 -13.76 -38.09
CA ARG A 15 -20.83 -14.76 -38.71
C ARG A 15 -21.65 -15.56 -37.70
N ARG A 16 -21.14 -15.73 -36.48
CA ARG A 16 -21.89 -16.34 -35.38
C ARG A 16 -22.80 -15.28 -34.78
N GLN A 17 -24.11 -15.52 -34.71
CA GLN A 17 -25.04 -14.73 -33.90
C GLN A 17 -24.74 -14.90 -32.40
N GLY A 18 -23.50 -14.57 -32.02
CA GLY A 18 -22.91 -14.67 -30.69
C GLY A 18 -22.56 -13.28 -30.12
N PRO A 19 -21.91 -13.20 -28.97
CA PRO A 19 -21.63 -11.94 -28.31
C PRO A 19 -20.87 -10.99 -29.23
N SER A 20 -21.36 -9.75 -29.29
CA SER A 20 -20.85 -8.68 -30.15
C SER A 20 -19.30 -8.60 -30.14
N ILE A 21 -18.72 -8.36 -31.31
CA ILE A 21 -17.27 -8.08 -31.49
C ILE A 21 -16.77 -6.95 -30.56
N ILE A 22 -17.68 -6.11 -30.10
CA ILE A 22 -17.41 -5.02 -29.16
C ILE A 22 -16.88 -5.56 -27.81
N GLN A 23 -17.43 -6.67 -27.31
CA GLN A 23 -17.02 -7.24 -26.02
C GLN A 23 -15.55 -7.69 -25.96
N PRO A 24 -15.02 -8.44 -26.92
CA PRO A 24 -13.59 -8.79 -26.95
C PRO A 24 -12.68 -7.57 -27.08
N LYS A 25 -13.09 -6.55 -27.83
CA LYS A 25 -12.33 -5.29 -27.94
C LYS A 25 -12.30 -4.53 -26.61
N GLN A 26 -13.45 -4.43 -25.94
CA GLN A 26 -13.54 -3.78 -24.62
C GLN A 26 -12.72 -4.51 -23.57
N GLN A 27 -12.75 -5.84 -23.53
CA GLN A 27 -11.92 -6.63 -22.62
C GLN A 27 -10.44 -6.39 -22.85
N ARG A 28 -9.97 -6.38 -24.12
CA ARG A 28 -8.59 -6.09 -24.44
C ARG A 28 -8.17 -4.67 -24.06
N THR A 29 -9.04 -3.68 -24.29
CA THR A 29 -8.78 -2.30 -23.86
C THR A 29 -8.65 -2.20 -22.36
N ARG A 30 -9.50 -2.89 -21.59
CA ARG A 30 -9.38 -2.97 -20.13
C ARG A 30 -8.06 -3.60 -19.70
N THR A 31 -7.70 -4.74 -20.27
CA THR A 31 -6.43 -5.42 -19.95
C THR A 31 -5.22 -4.53 -20.26
N ILE A 32 -5.23 -3.80 -21.39
CA ILE A 32 -4.15 -2.86 -21.72
C ILE A 32 -4.09 -1.71 -20.71
N ALA A 33 -5.25 -1.15 -20.33
CA ALA A 33 -5.32 -0.09 -19.33
C ALA A 33 -4.81 -0.56 -17.96
N GLU A 34 -5.20 -1.75 -17.52
CA GLU A 34 -4.70 -2.37 -16.29
C GLU A 34 -3.18 -2.59 -16.32
N GLN A 35 -2.65 -3.10 -17.43
CA GLN A 35 -1.20 -3.26 -17.61
C GLN A 35 -0.46 -1.92 -17.58
N ALA A 36 -1.04 -0.88 -18.18
CA ALA A 36 -0.46 0.45 -18.14
C ALA A 36 -0.42 1.02 -16.72
N ASN A 37 -1.50 0.85 -15.95
CA ASN A 37 -1.55 1.27 -14.54
C ASN A 37 -0.52 0.50 -13.70
N ILE A 38 -0.44 -0.82 -13.83
CA ILE A 38 0.56 -1.64 -13.14
C ILE A 38 1.98 -1.20 -13.52
N HIS A 39 2.21 -0.86 -14.78
CA HIS A 39 3.51 -0.36 -15.22
C HIS A 39 3.86 0.98 -14.56
N GLN A 40 2.90 1.91 -14.48
CA GLN A 40 3.07 3.18 -13.76
C GLN A 40 3.36 2.97 -12.27
N ASP A 41 2.61 2.09 -11.61
CA ASP A 41 2.82 1.76 -10.20
C ASP A 41 4.22 1.18 -9.96
N ARG A 42 4.68 0.31 -10.85
CA ARG A 42 6.04 -0.25 -10.78
C ARG A 42 7.12 0.80 -10.99
N LEU A 43 6.95 1.72 -11.95
CA LEU A 43 7.88 2.82 -12.16
C LEU A 43 7.92 3.76 -10.93
N PHE A 44 6.76 4.07 -10.37
CA PHE A 44 6.66 4.86 -9.16
C PHE A 44 7.39 4.17 -8.00
N ALA A 45 7.10 2.90 -7.75
CA ALA A 45 7.74 2.14 -6.71
C ALA A 45 9.28 2.06 -6.90
N ALA A 46 9.74 1.81 -8.12
CA ALA A 46 11.16 1.76 -8.44
C ALA A 46 11.87 3.11 -8.28
N SER A 47 11.15 4.22 -8.41
CA SER A 47 11.72 5.56 -8.30
C SER A 47 11.72 6.08 -6.87
N TYR A 48 10.66 5.80 -6.10
CA TYR A 48 10.42 6.43 -4.80
C TYR A 48 10.54 5.48 -3.60
N PHE A 49 10.39 4.15 -3.79
CA PHE A 49 10.55 3.17 -2.71
C PHE A 49 11.91 2.44 -2.80
N LYS A 50 12.97 3.18 -3.00
CA LYS A 50 14.34 2.67 -2.98
C LYS A 50 15.16 3.46 -1.97
N GLU A 51 16.19 2.83 -1.44
CA GLU A 51 17.17 3.45 -0.56
C GLU A 51 17.84 4.66 -1.23
N GLY A 52 17.99 5.74 -0.50
CA GLY A 52 18.57 7.01 -0.96
C GLY A 52 17.61 7.87 -1.81
N ALA A 53 16.34 7.51 -1.93
CA ALA A 53 15.36 8.32 -2.67
C ALA A 53 14.88 9.54 -1.85
N TRP A 54 14.88 9.43 -0.53
CA TRP A 54 14.38 10.44 0.38
C TRP A 54 15.47 10.98 1.31
N LYS A 55 15.36 12.24 1.69
CA LYS A 55 16.32 12.86 2.61
C LYS A 55 16.29 12.25 4.01
N ASN A 56 15.10 11.88 4.48
CA ASN A 56 14.88 11.28 5.78
C ASN A 56 14.44 9.84 5.56
N GLU A 57 15.35 8.93 5.79
CA GLU A 57 15.12 7.49 5.73
C GLU A 57 15.51 6.85 7.05
N LEU A 58 14.60 6.04 7.58
CA LEU A 58 14.80 5.31 8.83
C LEU A 58 14.72 3.81 8.55
N GLU A 59 15.67 3.07 9.09
CA GLU A 59 15.73 1.62 8.97
C GLU A 59 15.01 0.95 10.15
N GLY A 60 14.12 0.00 9.86
CA GLY A 60 13.49 -0.83 10.88
C GLY A 60 14.42 -1.94 11.35
N VAL A 61 14.71 -2.00 12.66
CA VAL A 61 15.57 -3.02 13.28
C VAL A 61 14.81 -3.82 14.32
N ASP A 62 15.26 -5.05 14.58
CA ASP A 62 14.68 -5.90 15.63
C ASP A 62 15.26 -5.61 17.03
N ASN A 63 16.32 -4.79 17.08
CA ASN A 63 16.97 -4.40 18.32
C ASN A 63 16.10 -3.44 19.14
N THR A 64 16.08 -3.60 20.46
CA THR A 64 15.33 -2.72 21.39
C THR A 64 16.01 -1.36 21.63
N THR A 65 17.23 -1.18 21.19
CA THR A 65 17.99 0.08 21.27
C THR A 65 18.41 0.55 19.87
N PRO A 66 17.51 1.17 19.11
CA PRO A 66 17.81 1.65 17.76
C PRO A 66 18.77 2.85 17.81
N SER A 67 19.62 2.96 16.78
CA SER A 67 20.47 4.13 16.53
C SER A 67 19.66 5.32 16.02
N THR A 68 20.31 6.46 15.79
CA THR A 68 19.65 7.73 15.41
C THR A 68 18.79 7.64 14.15
N ASN A 69 19.18 6.80 13.16
CA ASN A 69 18.44 6.61 11.90
C ASN A 69 17.71 5.27 11.86
N GLN A 70 17.37 4.72 13.01
CA GLN A 70 16.72 3.43 13.12
C GLN A 70 15.49 3.52 14.02
N PHE A 71 14.54 2.63 13.79
CA PHE A 71 13.38 2.45 14.65
C PHE A 71 13.12 0.96 14.90
N ILE A 72 12.43 0.65 15.98
CA ILE A 72 12.04 -0.73 16.29
C ILE A 72 10.93 -1.14 15.32
N LYS A 73 11.11 -2.26 14.62
CA LYS A 73 10.09 -2.78 13.70
C LYS A 73 8.73 -2.94 14.40
N PHE A 74 7.66 -2.64 13.71
CA PHE A 74 6.29 -2.77 14.25
C PHE A 74 5.85 -4.22 14.48
N SER A 75 6.60 -5.18 13.99
CA SER A 75 6.42 -6.61 14.35
C SER A 75 6.92 -6.94 15.76
N ASN A 76 7.72 -6.08 16.37
CA ASN A 76 8.23 -6.25 17.72
C ASN A 76 7.24 -5.68 18.74
N ALA A 77 6.83 -6.49 19.72
CA ALA A 77 5.87 -6.08 20.75
C ALA A 77 6.36 -4.91 21.64
N ASN A 78 7.67 -4.67 21.70
CA ASN A 78 8.27 -3.55 22.44
C ASN A 78 8.30 -2.24 21.65
N SER A 79 7.84 -2.22 20.40
CA SER A 79 7.72 -0.98 19.64
C SER A 79 6.49 -0.19 20.06
N ASP A 80 6.52 1.13 19.87
CA ASP A 80 5.32 1.98 19.96
C ASP A 80 5.06 2.64 18.59
N PRO A 81 4.26 1.98 17.74
CA PRO A 81 3.97 2.48 16.39
C PRO A 81 3.29 3.84 16.39
N ILE A 82 2.43 4.10 17.38
CA ILE A 82 1.64 5.34 17.45
C ILE A 82 2.55 6.51 17.81
N ALA A 83 3.36 6.36 18.84
CA ALA A 83 4.31 7.40 19.23
C ALA A 83 5.33 7.67 18.11
N PHE A 84 5.77 6.62 17.41
CA PHE A 84 6.67 6.76 16.27
C PHE A 84 6.04 7.57 15.13
N ILE A 85 4.82 7.22 14.71
CA ILE A 85 4.11 7.93 13.62
C ILE A 85 3.84 9.39 14.01
N ASP A 86 3.44 9.66 15.26
CA ASP A 86 3.17 11.02 15.73
C ASP A 86 4.45 11.86 15.80
N LYS A 87 5.58 11.26 16.16
CA LYS A 87 6.88 11.92 16.10
C LYS A 87 7.24 12.30 14.67
N GLU A 88 7.18 11.35 13.74
CA GLU A 88 7.52 11.61 12.33
C GLU A 88 6.59 12.67 11.69
N LYS A 89 5.29 12.69 12.06
CA LYS A 89 4.36 13.75 11.65
C LYS A 89 4.80 15.11 12.16
N THR A 90 5.21 15.17 13.42
CA THR A 90 5.67 16.42 14.05
C THR A 90 6.96 16.91 13.41
N ASP A 91 7.93 16.03 13.20
CA ASP A 91 9.20 16.34 12.56
C ASP A 91 9.00 16.84 11.12
N MET A 92 8.12 16.21 10.36
CA MET A 92 7.75 16.65 9.02
C MET A 92 7.07 18.03 9.05
N ASN A 93 6.18 18.28 10.01
CA ASN A 93 5.54 19.59 10.16
C ASN A 93 6.54 20.69 10.50
N GLN A 94 7.49 20.41 11.39
CA GLN A 94 8.55 21.36 11.75
C GLN A 94 9.46 21.69 10.56
N GLN A 95 9.77 20.69 9.72
CA GLN A 95 10.64 20.89 8.56
C GLN A 95 9.94 21.57 7.38
N THR A 96 8.66 21.32 7.16
CA THR A 96 7.93 21.74 5.96
C THR A 96 6.85 22.78 6.21
N GLY A 97 6.46 23.00 7.48
CA GLY A 97 5.31 23.82 7.86
C GLY A 97 3.96 23.18 7.48
N ARG A 98 3.95 21.91 7.05
CA ARG A 98 2.73 21.21 6.62
C ARG A 98 2.56 19.90 7.37
N MET A 99 1.34 19.65 7.85
CA MET A 99 0.98 18.39 8.49
C MET A 99 0.72 17.32 7.42
N PRO A 100 1.39 16.16 7.46
CA PRO A 100 1.07 15.06 6.56
C PRO A 100 -0.32 14.49 6.89
N ASN A 101 -1.09 14.16 5.85
CA ASN A 101 -2.46 13.66 5.95
C ASN A 101 -2.65 12.26 5.34
N ARG A 102 -1.59 11.66 4.83
CA ARG A 102 -1.62 10.32 4.24
C ARG A 102 -0.41 9.53 4.70
N LEU A 103 -0.64 8.24 4.97
CA LEU A 103 0.38 7.27 5.31
C LEU A 103 0.27 6.09 4.34
N GLY A 104 1.36 5.78 3.63
CA GLY A 104 1.45 4.58 2.80
C GLY A 104 2.05 3.45 3.60
N LEU A 105 1.38 2.31 3.66
CA LEU A 105 1.84 1.12 4.37
C LEU A 105 1.90 -0.08 3.41
N GLY A 106 2.98 -0.87 3.52
CA GLY A 106 3.02 -2.18 2.91
C GLY A 106 2.12 -3.17 3.64
N ILE A 107 1.57 -4.16 2.93
CA ILE A 107 0.62 -5.14 3.52
C ILE A 107 1.18 -5.87 4.75
N ASN A 108 2.46 -6.20 4.75
CA ASN A 108 3.10 -6.87 5.90
C ASN A 108 3.16 -5.96 7.13
N VAL A 109 3.44 -4.67 6.93
CA VAL A 109 3.46 -3.68 8.01
C VAL A 109 2.05 -3.46 8.55
N PHE A 110 1.06 -3.34 7.67
CA PHE A 110 -0.35 -3.24 8.05
C PHE A 110 -0.81 -4.43 8.89
N ASN A 111 -0.49 -5.66 8.47
CA ASN A 111 -0.82 -6.87 9.23
C ASN A 111 -0.14 -6.90 10.60
N ALA A 112 1.10 -6.44 10.70
CA ALA A 112 1.79 -6.33 11.99
C ALA A 112 1.11 -5.31 12.91
N LEU A 113 0.73 -4.14 12.40
CA LEU A 113 0.02 -3.11 13.16
C LEU A 113 -1.34 -3.59 13.67
N LYS A 114 -2.08 -4.35 12.85
CA LYS A 114 -3.41 -4.87 13.17
C LYS A 114 -3.43 -5.75 14.44
N VAL A 115 -2.35 -6.48 14.69
CA VAL A 115 -2.22 -7.38 15.84
C VAL A 115 -1.27 -6.85 16.93
N HIS A 116 -0.79 -5.62 16.79
CA HIS A 116 0.18 -5.05 17.70
C HIS A 116 -0.41 -4.83 19.10
N PRO A 117 0.22 -5.33 20.18
CA PRO A 117 -0.36 -5.26 21.53
C PRO A 117 -0.64 -3.84 22.00
N GLY A 118 0.25 -2.87 21.72
CA GLY A 118 0.06 -1.47 22.12
C GLY A 118 -1.12 -0.80 21.40
N ILE A 119 -1.47 -1.21 20.19
CA ILE A 119 -2.65 -0.71 19.48
C ILE A 119 -3.92 -1.36 20.05
N LEU A 120 -3.90 -2.68 20.24
CA LEU A 120 -5.03 -3.43 20.80
C LEU A 120 -5.39 -2.94 22.22
N GLU A 121 -4.39 -2.63 23.02
CA GLU A 121 -4.61 -2.09 24.37
C GLU A 121 -5.31 -0.72 24.34
N ARG A 122 -4.89 0.18 23.45
CA ARG A 122 -5.56 1.48 23.29
C ARG A 122 -6.99 1.34 22.79
N VAL A 123 -7.27 0.38 21.91
CA VAL A 123 -8.63 0.10 21.42
C VAL A 123 -9.52 -0.44 22.56
N LYS A 124 -8.98 -1.30 23.43
CA LYS A 124 -9.71 -1.79 24.61
C LYS A 124 -10.20 -0.68 25.53
N TYR A 125 -9.37 0.33 25.74
CA TYR A 125 -9.71 1.45 26.63
C TYR A 125 -10.42 2.60 25.93
N GLY A 126 -10.37 2.65 24.57
CA GLY A 126 -10.98 3.70 23.75
C GLY A 126 -12.47 3.56 23.45
N GLY A 127 -13.11 2.51 23.91
CA GLY A 127 -14.56 2.27 23.81
C GLY A 127 -14.96 1.40 22.62
N SER A 128 -15.61 0.44 22.77
CA SER A 128 -16.40 -0.63 22.19
C SER A 128 -15.82 -1.99 22.54
N THR A 129 -16.49 -2.60 23.48
CA THR A 129 -16.18 -3.93 24.02
C THR A 129 -16.52 -5.09 23.08
N ALA A 130 -16.91 -4.81 21.81
CA ALA A 130 -17.49 -5.82 20.96
C ALA A 130 -16.47 -6.84 20.40
N ASN A 131 -15.21 -6.47 20.17
CA ASN A 131 -14.15 -7.43 19.83
C ASN A 131 -12.75 -6.80 19.96
N PRO A 132 -12.09 -6.92 21.13
CA PRO A 132 -10.78 -6.32 21.35
C PRO A 132 -9.61 -7.02 20.65
N ALA A 133 -9.84 -8.12 19.96
CA ALA A 133 -8.79 -8.96 19.41
C ALA A 133 -8.32 -8.55 18.01
N SER A 134 -9.04 -7.66 17.30
CA SER A 134 -8.63 -7.20 15.97
C SER A 134 -9.10 -5.79 15.69
N VAL A 135 -8.25 -5.01 15.02
CA VAL A 135 -8.62 -3.73 14.40
C VAL A 135 -9.23 -4.04 13.05
N THR A 136 -10.52 -3.73 12.86
CA THR A 136 -11.21 -3.92 11.58
C THR A 136 -10.92 -2.74 10.65
N GLU A 137 -10.82 -3.05 9.36
CA GLU A 137 -10.81 -2.05 8.29
C GLU A 137 -12.21 -1.43 8.18
N ASN A 138 -12.29 -0.11 8.20
CA ASN A 138 -13.44 0.68 7.73
C ASN A 138 -13.02 1.54 6.56
#